data_5a8775b1f24fc790b39964627168dd9e
#
_entry.id   5a8775b1f24fc790b39964627168dd9e
#
_cell.length_a   1.000
_cell.length_b   1.000
_cell.length_c   1.000
_cell.angle_alpha   90.00
_cell.angle_beta   90.00
_cell.angle_gamma   90.00
#
_symmetry.space_group_name_H-M   'P 1'
#
loop_
_entity.id
_entity.type
_entity.pdbx_description
1 polymer ?
#
loop_
_entity_poly.entity_id
_entity_poly.type
_entity_poly.pdbx_seq_one_letter_code
_entity_poly.pdbx_strand_id
1 'polypeptide(L)'
;VQSNSQDLFLRHLENIDDPEQKRKIIGRTFIDIFDAEAIKLKDIKFLAQGTIYPDVIESSGSESNEARVIKSHHNVGGLPEEMKLDLIEPLRDLFKDEVRRMGIELGIPKEMLERHPFPGPGLGVRIIGEITKEKILILQKADNIFIEELIKAGLYEKVSQAFAVLLPVKSVGVVGDERRYAEVIALRAVETVDLSLIHI
;
A
#
# COMPACT_ATOMS: atom_id res chain seq x y z
N VAL A 1 -1.07 -10.77 -17.04
CA VAL A 1 -2.31 -11.41 -16.53
C VAL A 1 -3.02 -10.42 -15.63
N GLN A 2 -4.33 -10.26 -15.78
CA GLN A 2 -5.17 -9.47 -14.88
C GLN A 2 -6.12 -10.43 -14.16
N SER A 3 -6.08 -10.45 -12.82
CA SER A 3 -7.01 -11.19 -11.98
C SER A 3 -8.00 -10.23 -11.32
N ASN A 4 -9.30 -10.44 -11.55
CA ASN A 4 -10.34 -9.68 -10.88
C ASN A 4 -10.77 -10.43 -9.60
N SER A 5 -10.15 -10.07 -8.49
CA SER A 5 -10.33 -10.75 -7.20
C SER A 5 -11.01 -9.86 -6.14
N GLN A 6 -11.66 -8.76 -6.56
CA GLN A 6 -12.29 -7.79 -5.64
C GLN A 6 -13.26 -8.45 -4.66
N ASP A 7 -14.16 -9.31 -5.14
CA ASP A 7 -15.16 -9.95 -4.29
C ASP A 7 -14.56 -10.97 -3.32
N LEU A 8 -13.41 -11.56 -3.66
CA LEU A 8 -12.66 -12.45 -2.76
C LEU A 8 -12.08 -11.65 -1.59
N PHE A 9 -11.41 -10.52 -1.87
CA PHE A 9 -10.89 -9.65 -0.82
C PHE A 9 -12.00 -9.14 0.10
N LEU A 10 -13.12 -8.69 -0.45
CA LEU A 10 -14.25 -8.20 0.34
C LEU A 10 -14.81 -9.28 1.27
N ARG A 11 -14.99 -10.50 0.79
CA ARG A 11 -15.44 -11.63 1.63
C ARG A 11 -14.48 -11.96 2.76
N HIS A 12 -13.16 -11.95 2.50
CA HIS A 12 -12.17 -12.26 3.53
C HIS A 12 -12.04 -11.14 4.58
N LEU A 13 -12.44 -9.91 4.23
CA LEU A 13 -12.38 -8.75 5.11
C LEU A 13 -13.72 -8.43 5.80
N GLU A 14 -14.76 -9.24 5.55
CA GLU A 14 -16.06 -9.07 6.18
C GLU A 14 -15.96 -9.19 7.70
N ASN A 15 -16.54 -8.25 8.42
CA ASN A 15 -16.51 -8.14 9.89
C ASN A 15 -15.10 -8.00 10.50
N ILE A 16 -14.10 -7.59 9.73
CA ILE A 16 -12.73 -7.35 10.22
C ILE A 16 -12.52 -5.85 10.42
N ASP A 17 -12.38 -5.43 11.67
CA ASP A 17 -12.15 -4.03 12.04
C ASP A 17 -10.67 -3.73 12.34
N ASP A 18 -9.96 -4.68 12.93
CA ASP A 18 -8.57 -4.50 13.34
C ASP A 18 -7.61 -4.30 12.15
N PRO A 19 -6.83 -3.21 12.13
CA PRO A 19 -5.95 -2.90 11.01
C PRO A 19 -4.85 -3.95 10.76
N GLU A 20 -4.36 -4.58 11.82
CA GLU A 20 -3.31 -5.60 11.70
C GLU A 20 -3.88 -6.90 11.11
N GLN A 21 -5.09 -7.29 11.50
CA GLN A 21 -5.78 -8.42 10.90
C GLN A 21 -6.08 -8.16 9.43
N LYS A 22 -6.58 -6.97 9.08
CA LYS A 22 -6.79 -6.56 7.68
C LYS A 22 -5.53 -6.73 6.86
N ARG A 23 -4.41 -6.25 7.38
CA ARG A 23 -3.11 -6.34 6.71
C ARG A 23 -2.70 -7.78 6.45
N LYS A 24 -2.82 -8.65 7.45
CA LYS A 24 -2.50 -10.09 7.34
C LYS A 24 -3.40 -10.78 6.32
N ILE A 25 -4.70 -10.51 6.37
CA ILE A 25 -5.68 -11.10 5.46
C ILE A 25 -5.42 -10.64 4.01
N ILE A 26 -5.18 -9.34 3.80
CA ILE A 26 -4.87 -8.79 2.47
C ILE A 26 -3.59 -9.43 1.92
N GLY A 27 -2.53 -9.49 2.73
CA GLY A 27 -1.27 -10.10 2.33
C GLY A 27 -1.43 -11.57 1.98
N ARG A 28 -2.13 -12.35 2.81
CA ARG A 28 -2.39 -13.77 2.56
C ARG A 28 -3.22 -13.98 1.28
N THR A 29 -4.32 -13.24 1.14
CA THR A 29 -5.18 -13.34 -0.04
C THR A 29 -4.42 -13.00 -1.32
N PHE A 30 -3.53 -11.99 -1.27
CA PHE A 30 -2.69 -11.64 -2.41
C PHE A 30 -1.78 -12.80 -2.81
N ILE A 31 -1.12 -13.46 -1.86
CA ILE A 31 -0.24 -14.61 -2.11
C ILE A 31 -1.06 -15.77 -2.70
N ASP A 32 -2.19 -16.12 -2.10
CA ASP A 32 -3.05 -17.20 -2.56
C ASP A 32 -3.51 -17.00 -4.03
N ILE A 33 -3.84 -15.75 -4.40
CA ILE A 33 -4.21 -15.41 -5.79
C ILE A 33 -2.99 -15.51 -6.71
N PHE A 34 -1.84 -15.00 -6.26
CA PHE A 34 -0.61 -15.04 -7.03
C PHE A 34 -0.19 -16.48 -7.34
N ASP A 35 -0.20 -17.35 -6.34
CA ASP A 35 0.13 -18.77 -6.50
C ASP A 35 -0.82 -19.46 -7.45
N ALA A 36 -2.14 -19.20 -7.33
CA ALA A 36 -3.15 -19.75 -8.22
C ALA A 36 -2.97 -19.31 -9.69
N GLU A 37 -2.51 -18.07 -9.92
CA GLU A 37 -2.19 -17.59 -11.27
C GLU A 37 -0.84 -18.10 -11.77
N ALA A 38 0.17 -18.20 -10.91
CA ALA A 38 1.50 -18.70 -11.26
C ALA A 38 1.45 -20.16 -11.73
N ILE A 39 0.63 -21.00 -11.09
CA ILE A 39 0.44 -22.41 -11.47
C ILE A 39 -0.12 -22.55 -12.90
N LYS A 40 -0.92 -21.59 -13.36
CA LYS A 40 -1.50 -21.60 -14.73
C LYS A 40 -0.47 -21.30 -15.80
N LEU A 41 0.63 -20.65 -15.43
CA LEU A 41 1.70 -20.26 -16.33
C LEU A 41 2.73 -21.39 -16.41
N LYS A 42 2.75 -22.08 -17.54
CA LYS A 42 3.73 -23.16 -17.81
C LYS A 42 5.10 -22.54 -18.07
N ASP A 43 6.14 -23.19 -17.61
CA ASP A 43 7.55 -22.86 -17.88
C ASP A 43 8.11 -21.60 -17.22
N ILE A 44 7.43 -21.04 -16.22
CA ILE A 44 7.99 -19.98 -15.39
C ILE A 44 8.98 -20.60 -14.39
N LYS A 45 10.20 -20.05 -14.36
CA LYS A 45 11.27 -20.48 -13.45
C LYS A 45 11.58 -19.43 -12.40
N PHE A 46 11.32 -18.17 -12.71
CA PHE A 46 11.76 -17.03 -11.89
C PHE A 46 10.60 -16.14 -11.48
N LEU A 47 10.69 -15.62 -10.25
CA LEU A 47 9.88 -14.50 -9.75
C LEU A 47 10.78 -13.27 -9.62
N ALA A 48 10.44 -12.20 -10.33
CA ALA A 48 11.11 -10.92 -10.15
C ALA A 48 10.44 -10.14 -9.02
N GLN A 49 11.22 -9.70 -8.04
CA GLN A 49 10.77 -8.91 -6.90
C GLN A 49 11.52 -7.57 -6.83
N GLY A 50 10.80 -6.50 -6.54
CA GLY A 50 11.35 -5.14 -6.45
C GLY A 50 11.91 -4.78 -5.07
N THR A 51 12.53 -5.74 -4.37
CA THR A 51 13.22 -5.52 -3.10
C THR A 51 14.34 -4.50 -3.29
N ILE A 52 14.44 -3.53 -2.39
CA ILE A 52 15.51 -2.51 -2.36
C ILE A 52 16.35 -2.65 -1.08
N TYR A 53 17.51 -2.00 -1.04
CA TYR A 53 18.45 -2.14 0.09
C TYR A 53 17.85 -1.78 1.48
N PRO A 54 17.04 -0.73 1.66
CA PRO A 54 16.34 -0.48 2.92
C PRO A 54 15.49 -1.65 3.41
N ASP A 55 14.78 -2.36 2.50
CA ASP A 55 13.96 -3.53 2.85
C ASP A 55 14.83 -4.66 3.44
N VAL A 56 16.05 -4.82 2.91
CA VAL A 56 17.03 -5.82 3.38
C VAL A 56 17.53 -5.47 4.77
N ILE A 57 17.89 -4.20 5.01
CA ILE A 57 18.39 -3.74 6.33
C ILE A 57 17.32 -3.89 7.38
N GLU A 58 16.10 -3.43 7.10
CA GLU A 58 14.97 -3.51 8.03
C GLU A 58 14.60 -4.96 8.36
N SER A 59 14.80 -5.88 7.41
CA SER A 59 14.56 -7.32 7.63
C SER A 59 15.68 -7.99 8.43
N SER A 60 16.92 -7.52 8.31
CA SER A 60 18.08 -8.14 8.99
C SER A 60 18.26 -7.68 10.43
N GLY A 61 17.74 -6.49 10.80
CA GLY A 61 17.96 -5.86 12.13
C GLY A 61 17.14 -6.43 13.29
N SER A 62 16.39 -7.51 13.13
CA SER A 62 15.35 -7.91 14.08
C SER A 62 15.72 -9.12 14.95
N GLU A 63 16.79 -9.03 15.75
CA GLU A 63 16.95 -9.91 16.90
C GLU A 63 16.15 -9.44 18.13
N SER A 64 15.59 -8.23 18.14
CA SER A 64 14.70 -7.73 19.19
C SER A 64 13.23 -8.02 18.89
N ASN A 65 12.45 -8.41 19.92
CA ASN A 65 11.02 -8.75 19.79
C ASN A 65 10.13 -7.63 19.18
N GLU A 66 10.54 -6.37 19.30
CA GLU A 66 9.82 -5.22 18.77
C GLU A 66 9.95 -5.08 17.23
N ALA A 67 11.10 -5.46 16.68
CA ALA A 67 11.34 -5.41 15.24
C ALA A 67 10.57 -6.50 14.44
N ARG A 68 10.06 -7.55 15.11
CA ARG A 68 9.20 -8.55 14.47
C ARG A 68 7.88 -7.99 13.93
N VAL A 69 7.38 -6.92 14.52
CA VAL A 69 6.10 -6.28 14.10
C VAL A 69 6.27 -5.53 12.78
N ILE A 70 7.46 -4.99 12.50
CA ILE A 70 7.75 -4.21 11.29
C ILE A 70 8.01 -5.11 10.08
N LYS A 71 8.54 -6.33 10.28
CA LYS A 71 8.92 -7.30 9.24
C LYS A 71 7.82 -7.70 8.26
N SER A 72 6.58 -7.56 8.65
CA SER A 72 5.45 -8.02 7.85
C SER A 72 5.05 -7.07 6.71
N HIS A 73 5.73 -5.93 6.55
CA HIS A 73 5.43 -4.94 5.50
C HIS A 73 6.24 -5.16 4.21
N HIS A 74 7.39 -5.79 4.34
CA HIS A 74 8.27 -6.09 3.22
C HIS A 74 8.22 -7.59 2.97
N ASN A 75 7.93 -8.02 1.76
CA ASN A 75 7.90 -9.44 1.36
C ASN A 75 9.29 -10.11 1.38
N VAL A 76 10.25 -9.52 2.10
CA VAL A 76 11.58 -10.10 2.28
C VAL A 76 11.48 -11.29 3.23
N GLY A 77 11.60 -12.51 2.68
CA GLY A 77 11.45 -13.76 3.44
C GLY A 77 9.99 -14.16 3.75
N GLY A 78 9.00 -13.47 3.18
CA GLY A 78 7.57 -13.78 3.38
C GLY A 78 6.95 -14.64 2.27
N LEU A 79 7.74 -15.06 1.28
CA LEU A 79 7.28 -15.99 0.26
C LEU A 79 7.14 -17.39 0.86
N PRO A 80 6.11 -18.17 0.50
CA PRO A 80 5.95 -19.54 0.96
C PRO A 80 7.19 -20.38 0.61
N GLU A 81 7.70 -21.17 1.56
CA GLU A 81 8.82 -22.10 1.33
C GLU A 81 8.54 -23.12 0.21
N GLU A 82 7.26 -23.30 -0.13
CA GLU A 82 6.78 -24.20 -1.17
C GLU A 82 6.82 -23.61 -2.58
N MET A 83 7.18 -22.32 -2.73
CA MET A 83 7.24 -21.68 -4.03
C MET A 83 8.41 -22.22 -4.84
N LYS A 84 8.11 -22.92 -5.93
CA LYS A 84 9.08 -23.55 -6.83
C LYS A 84 9.75 -22.58 -7.83
N LEU A 85 9.73 -21.28 -7.53
CA LEU A 85 10.30 -20.25 -8.39
C LEU A 85 11.57 -19.70 -7.76
N ASP A 86 12.62 -19.60 -8.57
CA ASP A 86 13.84 -18.89 -8.18
C ASP A 86 13.57 -17.39 -8.11
N LEU A 87 14.11 -16.73 -7.08
CA LEU A 87 13.90 -15.30 -6.87
C LEU A 87 14.95 -14.47 -7.61
N ILE A 88 14.51 -13.44 -8.33
CA ILE A 88 15.38 -12.43 -8.94
C ILE A 88 15.06 -11.07 -8.31
N GLU A 89 16.04 -10.46 -7.66
CA GLU A 89 15.92 -9.17 -6.98
C GLU A 89 16.92 -8.15 -7.55
N PRO A 90 16.66 -7.59 -8.73
CA PRO A 90 17.63 -6.77 -9.44
C PRO A 90 17.94 -5.42 -8.79
N LEU A 91 17.10 -4.98 -7.83
CA LEU A 91 17.24 -3.70 -7.14
C LEU A 91 17.73 -3.84 -5.70
N ARG A 92 18.07 -5.06 -5.26
CA ARG A 92 18.34 -5.40 -3.85
C ARG A 92 19.41 -4.55 -3.18
N ASP A 93 20.41 -4.12 -3.94
CA ASP A 93 21.56 -3.36 -3.43
C ASP A 93 21.42 -1.85 -3.67
N LEU A 94 20.27 -1.38 -4.15
CA LEU A 94 20.03 0.02 -4.49
C LEU A 94 19.17 0.71 -3.44
N PHE A 95 19.48 1.99 -3.18
CA PHE A 95 18.61 2.89 -2.45
C PHE A 95 17.49 3.44 -3.34
N LYS A 96 16.43 3.94 -2.72
CA LYS A 96 15.22 4.41 -3.40
C LYS A 96 15.49 5.54 -4.41
N ASP A 97 16.42 6.44 -4.11
CA ASP A 97 16.84 7.53 -4.99
C ASP A 97 17.62 7.01 -6.19
N GLU A 98 18.44 5.96 -6.02
CA GLU A 98 19.17 5.30 -7.11
C GLU A 98 18.20 4.56 -8.04
N VAL A 99 17.20 3.89 -7.50
CA VAL A 99 16.14 3.25 -8.29
C VAL A 99 15.36 4.27 -9.10
N ARG A 100 15.06 5.44 -8.52
CA ARG A 100 14.39 6.53 -9.26
C ARG A 100 15.26 7.07 -10.39
N ARG A 101 16.56 7.29 -10.15
CA ARG A 101 17.50 7.73 -11.20
C ARG A 101 17.57 6.72 -12.34
N MET A 102 17.69 5.44 -12.00
CA MET A 102 17.67 4.36 -12.99
C MET A 102 16.35 4.34 -13.78
N GLY A 103 15.23 4.56 -13.10
CA GLY A 103 13.91 4.66 -13.75
C GLY A 103 13.83 5.79 -14.77
N ILE A 104 14.45 6.95 -14.47
CA ILE A 104 14.54 8.08 -15.41
C ILE A 104 15.35 7.67 -16.66
N GLU A 105 16.52 7.05 -16.47
CA GLU A 105 17.37 6.56 -17.57
C GLU A 105 16.65 5.51 -18.44
N LEU A 106 15.77 4.70 -17.85
CA LEU A 106 14.94 3.73 -18.54
C LEU A 106 13.70 4.34 -19.23
N GLY A 107 13.50 5.66 -19.12
CA GLY A 107 12.37 6.36 -19.73
C GLY A 107 11.02 6.13 -19.02
N ILE A 108 11.02 5.74 -17.76
CA ILE A 108 9.78 5.60 -16.98
C ILE A 108 9.18 7.00 -16.74
N PRO A 109 7.88 7.21 -16.98
CA PRO A 109 7.23 8.50 -16.76
C PRO A 109 7.44 9.02 -15.33
N LYS A 110 7.71 10.33 -15.21
CA LYS A 110 7.98 11.00 -13.93
C LYS A 110 6.86 10.76 -12.91
N GLU A 111 5.61 10.80 -13.34
CA GLU A 111 4.43 10.59 -12.51
C GLU A 111 4.41 9.20 -11.85
N MET A 112 5.04 8.21 -12.46
CA MET A 112 5.17 6.87 -11.88
C MET A 112 6.32 6.81 -10.87
N LEU A 113 7.44 7.49 -11.16
CA LEU A 113 8.64 7.49 -10.32
C LEU A 113 8.46 8.32 -9.04
N GLU A 114 7.67 9.39 -9.10
CA GLU A 114 7.44 10.31 -7.99
C GLU A 114 6.19 9.98 -7.15
N ARG A 115 5.57 8.85 -7.39
CA ARG A 115 4.44 8.41 -6.56
C ARG A 115 4.84 8.32 -5.10
N HIS A 116 3.97 8.86 -4.25
CA HIS A 116 4.15 8.76 -2.80
C HIS A 116 4.20 7.29 -2.36
N PRO A 117 5.04 6.94 -1.36
CA PRO A 117 5.06 5.62 -0.79
C PRO A 117 3.69 5.29 -0.20
N PHE A 118 3.24 4.07 -0.46
CA PHE A 118 1.92 3.62 -0.04
C PHE A 118 2.05 2.31 0.74
N PRO A 119 1.37 2.13 1.87
CA PRO A 119 1.39 0.86 2.58
C PRO A 119 0.81 -0.25 1.69
N GLY A 120 1.42 -1.45 1.72
CA GLY A 120 1.02 -2.60 0.90
C GLY A 120 -0.48 -2.90 0.91
N PRO A 121 -1.18 -2.89 2.08
CA PRO A 121 -2.62 -3.11 2.15
C PRO A 121 -3.48 -2.02 1.51
N GLY A 122 -2.92 -0.89 1.15
CA GLY A 122 -3.58 0.16 0.40
C GLY A 122 -4.79 0.76 1.11
N LEU A 123 -5.92 0.83 0.39
CA LEU A 123 -7.18 1.40 0.91
C LEU A 123 -7.71 0.66 2.15
N GLY A 124 -7.41 -0.64 2.29
CA GLY A 124 -7.96 -1.45 3.39
C GLY A 124 -7.60 -0.94 4.77
N VAL A 125 -6.38 -0.41 4.98
CA VAL A 125 -5.97 0.15 6.28
C VAL A 125 -6.31 1.62 6.44
N ARG A 126 -6.80 2.28 5.38
CA ARG A 126 -7.26 3.67 5.42
C ARG A 126 -8.77 3.79 5.63
N ILE A 127 -9.49 2.67 5.68
CA ILE A 127 -10.86 2.58 6.15
C ILE A 127 -10.80 2.07 7.59
N ILE A 128 -11.06 2.95 8.54
CA ILE A 128 -11.13 2.57 9.96
C ILE A 128 -12.48 1.88 10.20
N GLY A 129 -12.48 0.75 10.91
CA GLY A 129 -13.65 -0.11 11.05
C GLY A 129 -13.85 -1.04 9.85
N GLU A 130 -15.02 -1.62 9.71
CA GLU A 130 -15.38 -2.57 8.67
C GLU A 130 -15.22 -2.01 7.26
N ILE A 131 -14.71 -2.83 6.34
CA ILE A 131 -14.54 -2.51 4.91
C ILE A 131 -15.79 -2.95 4.14
N THR A 132 -16.41 -2.00 3.45
CA THR A 132 -17.51 -2.27 2.52
C THR A 132 -17.20 -1.67 1.16
N LYS A 133 -17.87 -2.17 0.12
CA LYS A 133 -17.73 -1.66 -1.24
C LYS A 133 -18.08 -0.15 -1.33
N GLU A 134 -19.10 0.27 -0.58
CA GLU A 134 -19.51 1.67 -0.52
C GLU A 134 -18.42 2.55 0.10
N LYS A 135 -17.87 2.14 1.25
CA LYS A 135 -16.77 2.84 1.92
C LYS A 135 -15.52 2.96 1.06
N ILE A 136 -15.20 1.91 0.31
CA ILE A 136 -14.09 1.94 -0.66
C ILE A 136 -14.34 3.02 -1.71
N LEU A 137 -15.54 3.09 -2.30
CA LEU A 137 -15.87 4.08 -3.31
C LEU A 137 -15.82 5.52 -2.77
N ILE A 138 -16.30 5.73 -1.55
CA ILE A 138 -16.21 7.04 -0.88
C ILE A 138 -14.76 7.45 -0.71
N LEU A 139 -13.93 6.56 -0.15
CA LEU A 139 -12.53 6.85 0.09
C LEU A 139 -11.75 7.07 -1.21
N GLN A 140 -11.98 6.27 -2.25
CA GLN A 140 -11.34 6.44 -3.55
C GLN A 140 -11.63 7.81 -4.16
N LYS A 141 -12.90 8.26 -4.11
CA LYS A 141 -13.28 9.58 -4.61
C LYS A 141 -12.62 10.71 -3.81
N ALA A 142 -12.65 10.61 -2.48
CA ALA A 142 -12.05 11.62 -1.61
C ALA A 142 -10.54 11.71 -1.80
N ASP A 143 -9.86 10.56 -1.88
CA ASP A 143 -8.42 10.47 -2.09
C ASP A 143 -8.03 11.07 -3.45
N ASN A 144 -8.78 10.74 -4.50
CA ASN A 144 -8.53 11.27 -5.85
C ASN A 144 -8.64 12.80 -5.88
N ILE A 145 -9.71 13.36 -5.31
CA ILE A 145 -9.90 14.82 -5.23
C ILE A 145 -8.74 15.46 -4.47
N PHE A 146 -8.35 14.90 -3.32
CA PHE A 146 -7.28 15.44 -2.52
C PHE A 146 -5.94 15.44 -3.27
N ILE A 147 -5.58 14.35 -3.92
CA ILE A 147 -4.34 14.25 -4.70
C ILE A 147 -4.38 15.18 -5.91
N GLU A 148 -5.50 15.28 -6.63
CA GLU A 148 -5.65 16.22 -7.74
C GLU A 148 -5.45 17.68 -7.30
N GLU A 149 -6.00 18.08 -6.16
CA GLU A 149 -5.83 19.45 -5.63
C GLU A 149 -4.39 19.71 -5.21
N LEU A 150 -3.68 18.74 -4.62
CA LEU A 150 -2.25 18.87 -4.33
C LEU A 150 -1.41 19.04 -5.60
N ILE A 151 -1.73 18.31 -6.66
CA ILE A 151 -1.04 18.42 -7.95
C ILE A 151 -1.31 19.80 -8.57
N LYS A 152 -2.56 20.25 -8.63
CA LYS A 152 -2.94 21.58 -9.16
C LYS A 152 -2.27 22.72 -8.40
N ALA A 153 -2.12 22.57 -7.09
CA ALA A 153 -1.45 23.56 -6.24
C ALA A 153 0.09 23.50 -6.32
N GLY A 154 0.68 22.56 -7.04
CA GLY A 154 2.13 22.33 -7.08
C GLY A 154 2.73 21.91 -5.74
N LEU A 155 1.93 21.24 -4.90
CA LEU A 155 2.32 20.78 -3.56
C LEU A 155 2.62 19.27 -3.52
N TYR A 156 2.20 18.51 -4.52
CA TYR A 156 2.35 17.04 -4.50
C TYR A 156 3.82 16.62 -4.36
N GLU A 157 4.73 17.27 -5.08
CA GLU A 157 6.18 16.96 -5.00
C GLU A 157 6.84 17.47 -3.72
N LYS A 158 6.20 18.41 -3.00
CA LYS A 158 6.73 18.98 -1.75
C LYS A 158 6.42 18.14 -0.54
N VAL A 159 5.31 17.40 -0.57
CA VAL A 159 4.94 16.50 0.52
C VAL A 159 5.47 15.09 0.24
N SER A 160 5.99 14.45 1.27
CA SER A 160 6.57 13.11 1.17
C SER A 160 5.52 12.02 1.11
N GLN A 161 4.36 12.27 1.70
CA GLN A 161 3.21 11.36 1.69
C GLN A 161 1.91 12.14 1.89
N ALA A 162 0.90 11.87 1.05
CA ALA A 162 -0.44 12.41 1.21
C ALA A 162 -1.49 11.34 0.89
N PHE A 163 -2.55 11.28 1.68
CA PHE A 163 -3.70 10.41 1.47
C PHE A 163 -4.91 10.81 2.33
N ALA A 164 -6.09 10.34 1.94
CA ALA A 164 -7.31 10.42 2.72
C ALA A 164 -7.53 9.15 3.56
N VAL A 165 -8.20 9.29 4.71
CA VAL A 165 -8.60 8.21 5.63
C VAL A 165 -10.10 8.35 5.92
N LEU A 166 -10.85 7.27 5.79
CA LEU A 166 -12.26 7.23 6.16
C LEU A 166 -12.39 6.84 7.63
N LEU A 167 -13.03 7.70 8.41
CA LEU A 167 -13.23 7.51 9.84
C LEU A 167 -14.59 6.85 10.13
N PRO A 168 -14.72 6.03 11.20
CA PRO A 168 -15.95 5.33 11.56
C PRO A 168 -16.91 6.23 12.35
N VAL A 169 -17.01 7.49 11.97
CA VAL A 169 -17.84 8.51 12.61
C VAL A 169 -18.63 9.29 11.58
N LYS A 170 -19.80 9.79 11.98
CA LYS A 170 -20.61 10.67 11.15
C LYS A 170 -20.64 12.05 11.77
N SER A 171 -20.52 13.05 10.92
CA SER A 171 -20.68 14.45 11.31
C SER A 171 -21.99 15.01 10.76
N VAL A 172 -22.58 15.92 11.49
CA VAL A 172 -23.74 16.67 11.04
C VAL A 172 -23.28 17.81 10.13
N GLY A 173 -23.85 17.84 8.92
CA GLY A 173 -23.73 18.95 8.00
C GLY A 173 -25.11 19.55 7.71
N VAL A 174 -25.14 20.79 7.24
CA VAL A 174 -26.35 21.44 6.73
C VAL A 174 -26.19 21.61 5.23
N VAL A 175 -27.13 21.02 4.47
CA VAL A 175 -27.17 21.16 3.01
C VAL A 175 -28.55 21.72 2.66
N GLY A 176 -28.59 22.99 2.26
CA GLY A 176 -29.84 23.72 2.20
C GLY A 176 -30.42 23.88 3.60
N ASP A 177 -31.71 23.56 3.76
CA ASP A 177 -32.41 23.65 5.05
C ASP A 177 -32.45 22.31 5.82
N GLU A 178 -31.78 21.26 5.32
CA GLU A 178 -31.85 19.95 5.93
C GLU A 178 -30.53 19.57 6.63
N ARG A 179 -30.65 18.88 7.78
CA ARG A 179 -29.54 18.25 8.48
C ARG A 179 -29.15 16.95 7.75
N ARG A 180 -27.90 16.85 7.37
CA ARG A 180 -27.36 15.64 6.77
C ARG A 180 -26.24 15.05 7.63
N TYR A 181 -26.34 13.75 7.90
CA TYR A 181 -25.29 13.00 8.57
C TYR A 181 -24.40 12.35 7.49
N ALA A 182 -23.16 12.76 7.41
CA ALA A 182 -22.22 12.26 6.42
C ALA A 182 -20.98 11.65 7.07
N GLU A 183 -20.36 10.73 6.38
CA GLU A 183 -19.06 10.13 6.75
C GLU A 183 -17.98 11.21 6.86
N VAL A 184 -17.04 11.02 7.79
CA VAL A 184 -15.92 11.93 8.01
C VAL A 184 -14.68 11.40 7.32
N ILE A 185 -14.04 12.27 6.55
CA ILE A 185 -12.75 12.01 5.91
C ILE A 185 -11.68 12.85 6.62
N ALA A 186 -10.60 12.19 7.06
CA ALA A 186 -9.39 12.86 7.50
C ALA A 186 -8.39 12.94 6.33
N LEU A 187 -7.82 14.12 6.10
CA LEU A 187 -6.76 14.33 5.14
C LEU A 187 -5.42 14.33 5.86
N ARG A 188 -4.46 13.59 5.35
CA ARG A 188 -3.10 13.56 5.86
C ARG A 188 -2.14 13.99 4.77
N ALA A 189 -1.29 14.97 5.06
CA ALA A 189 -0.11 15.32 4.28
C ALA A 189 1.07 15.47 5.23
N VAL A 190 2.20 14.88 4.88
CA VAL A 190 3.41 14.87 5.72
C VAL A 190 4.59 15.29 4.88
N GLU A 191 5.33 16.28 5.37
CA GLU A 191 6.66 16.61 4.88
C GLU A 191 7.70 15.95 5.78
N THR A 192 8.67 15.28 5.19
CA THR A 192 9.82 14.71 5.90
C THR A 192 10.99 14.61 4.93
N VAL A 193 12.18 14.71 5.46
CA VAL A 193 13.42 14.53 4.68
C VAL A 193 13.62 13.05 4.37
N ASP A 194 13.19 12.19 5.30
CA ASP A 194 13.30 10.74 5.19
C ASP A 194 12.07 10.10 5.83
N LEU A 195 11.40 9.19 5.10
CA LEU A 195 10.30 8.38 5.61
C LEU A 195 10.80 7.12 6.32
N SER A 196 12.10 6.96 6.48
CA SER A 196 12.71 5.83 7.17
C SER A 196 12.38 5.85 8.67
N LEU A 197 12.04 4.70 9.22
CA LEU A 197 11.81 4.50 10.66
C LEU A 197 13.11 4.49 11.48
N ILE A 198 14.27 4.56 10.82
CA ILE A 198 15.59 4.49 11.47
C ILE A 198 15.90 5.77 12.26
N HIS A 199 15.24 6.89 11.96
CA HIS A 199 15.49 8.19 12.58
C HIS A 199 14.44 8.61 13.62
N ILE A 200 13.62 7.71 14.07
CA ILE A 200 12.74 7.90 15.21
C ILE A 200 13.44 7.33 16.46
#